data_804a6aa92ed423b2a5bda60a9eb64fba
#
_entry.id   804a6aa92ed423b2a5bda60a9eb64fba
#
_cell.length_a   1.000
_cell.length_b   1.000
_cell.length_c   1.000
_cell.angle_alpha   90.00
_cell.angle_beta   90.00
_cell.angle_gamma   90.00
#
_symmetry.space_group_name_H-M   'P 1'
#
loop_
_entity.id
_entity.type
_entity.pdbx_description
1 polymer ?
#
loop_
_entity_poly.entity_id
_entity_poly.type
_entity_poly.pdbx_seq_one_letter_code
_entity_poly.pdbx_strand_id
1 'polypeptide(L)'
;MAEVKPFRLGVVEGFFGRSWSWEARTQYAQFLSANGFSTYLYAPKNDQYFRKNWMQACPQSHMDALTRLASHYKEAGVEFGVGLSPFELYLDFSEAGHQALERKLNEINAINPDTLCILFDDMQGAVEGLASQQL
;
A
#
# COMPACT_ATOMS: atom_id res chain seq x y z
N MET A 1 3.89 19.04 31.41
CA MET A 1 4.85 18.12 30.74
C MET A 1 4.36 17.78 29.36
N ALA A 2 5.23 17.88 28.38
CA ALA A 2 4.87 17.41 27.03
C ALA A 2 4.67 15.89 27.04
N GLU A 3 3.55 15.44 26.49
CA GLU A 3 3.27 14.02 26.35
C GLU A 3 4.23 13.42 25.32
N VAL A 4 5.06 12.47 25.77
CA VAL A 4 6.00 11.77 24.86
C VAL A 4 5.19 10.74 24.09
N LYS A 5 5.02 10.97 22.78
CA LYS A 5 4.39 9.98 21.91
C LYS A 5 5.25 8.72 21.88
N PRO A 6 4.65 7.53 22.03
CA PRO A 6 5.42 6.30 21.96
C PRO A 6 6.08 6.17 20.58
N PHE A 7 7.30 5.64 20.55
CA PHE A 7 8.01 5.38 19.32
C PHE A 7 7.29 4.28 18.53
N ARG A 8 7.00 4.55 17.26
CA ARG A 8 6.28 3.60 16.41
C ARG A 8 7.26 2.87 15.51
N LEU A 9 7.23 1.56 15.57
CA LEU A 9 8.01 0.68 14.69
C LEU A 9 7.09 0.01 13.69
N GLY A 10 7.53 -0.07 12.45
CA GLY A 10 6.76 -0.71 11.39
C GLY A 10 7.65 -1.45 10.41
N VAL A 11 7.02 -2.27 9.60
CA VAL A 11 7.68 -3.00 8.51
C VAL A 11 6.97 -2.69 7.21
N VAL A 12 7.75 -2.46 6.17
CA VAL A 12 7.27 -2.29 4.80
C VAL A 12 7.63 -3.54 4.00
N GLU A 13 6.63 -4.26 3.50
CA GLU A 13 6.85 -5.30 2.51
C GLU A 13 6.96 -4.65 1.14
N GLY A 14 8.17 -4.18 0.78
CA GLY A 14 8.41 -3.37 -0.41
C GLY A 14 9.61 -3.83 -1.24
N PHE A 15 10.05 -5.04 -1.07
CA PHE A 15 11.23 -5.57 -1.75
C PHE A 15 10.89 -6.15 -3.14
N PHE A 16 11.92 -6.26 -3.98
CA PHE A 16 11.87 -7.05 -5.21
C PHE A 16 12.20 -8.50 -4.92
N GLY A 17 11.80 -9.40 -5.81
CA GLY A 17 12.08 -10.81 -5.71
C GLY A 17 10.83 -11.63 -5.39
N ARG A 18 11.03 -12.76 -4.76
CA ARG A 18 9.92 -13.68 -4.46
C ARG A 18 9.01 -13.09 -3.41
N SER A 19 7.73 -12.94 -3.76
CA SER A 19 6.71 -12.47 -2.83
C SER A 19 6.47 -13.46 -1.69
N TRP A 20 6.13 -12.94 -0.52
CA TRP A 20 5.65 -13.76 0.57
C TRP A 20 4.29 -14.38 0.21
N SER A 21 4.02 -15.56 0.75
CA SER A 21 2.70 -16.18 0.65
C SER A 21 1.70 -15.46 1.55
N TRP A 22 0.41 -15.63 1.26
CA TRP A 22 -0.64 -15.09 2.13
C TRP A 22 -0.56 -15.66 3.54
N GLU A 23 -0.20 -16.94 3.66
CA GLU A 23 0.01 -17.58 4.94
C GLU A 23 1.17 -16.93 5.72
N ALA A 24 2.30 -16.71 5.07
CA ALA A 24 3.45 -16.04 5.68
C ALA A 24 3.10 -14.63 6.16
N ARG A 25 2.36 -13.87 5.36
CA ARG A 25 1.89 -12.53 5.75
C ARG A 25 0.99 -12.57 6.98
N THR A 26 0.09 -13.55 7.03
CA THR A 26 -0.81 -13.73 8.18
C THR A 26 -0.04 -14.08 9.44
N GLN A 27 0.91 -15.01 9.36
CA GLN A 27 1.76 -15.41 10.48
C GLN A 27 2.63 -14.24 10.97
N TYR A 28 3.06 -13.40 10.05
CA TYR A 28 3.90 -12.24 10.37
C TYR A 28 3.19 -11.22 11.26
N ALA A 29 1.86 -11.13 11.17
CA ALA A 29 1.06 -10.27 12.05
C ALA A 29 1.28 -10.62 13.53
N GLN A 30 1.31 -11.91 13.85
CA GLN A 30 1.56 -12.39 15.21
C GLN A 30 2.98 -12.05 15.66
N PHE A 31 3.96 -12.24 14.78
CA PHE A 31 5.36 -11.92 15.06
C PHE A 31 5.52 -10.42 15.37
N LEU A 32 4.94 -9.56 14.56
CA LEU A 32 5.02 -8.10 14.77
C LEU A 32 4.36 -7.69 16.07
N SER A 33 3.17 -8.20 16.35
CA SER A 33 2.45 -7.93 17.59
C SER A 33 3.26 -8.36 18.82
N ALA A 34 3.83 -9.56 18.79
CA ALA A 34 4.61 -10.09 19.90
C ALA A 34 5.91 -9.32 20.15
N ASN A 35 6.44 -8.62 19.15
CA ASN A 35 7.71 -7.90 19.24
C ASN A 35 7.55 -6.37 19.30
N GLY A 36 6.36 -5.88 19.58
CA GLY A 36 6.12 -4.45 19.80
C GLY A 36 6.07 -3.60 18.54
N PHE A 37 5.94 -4.21 17.37
CA PHE A 37 5.73 -3.49 16.11
C PHE A 37 4.25 -3.10 15.98
N SER A 38 3.99 -1.88 15.54
CA SER A 38 2.65 -1.33 15.49
C SER A 38 2.06 -1.19 14.09
N THR A 39 2.89 -1.30 13.05
CA THR A 39 2.47 -0.99 11.67
C THR A 39 3.09 -1.96 10.66
N TYR A 40 2.30 -2.39 9.71
CA TYR A 40 2.73 -3.13 8.54
C TYR A 40 2.19 -2.44 7.28
N LEU A 41 3.06 -2.20 6.30
CA LEU A 41 2.67 -1.64 5.01
C LEU A 41 2.80 -2.70 3.91
N TYR A 42 1.68 -3.02 3.29
CA TYR A 42 1.63 -3.89 2.12
C TYR A 42 1.97 -3.11 0.86
N ALA A 43 3.17 -3.30 0.33
CA ALA A 43 3.63 -2.65 -0.89
C ALA A 43 4.59 -3.53 -1.70
N PRO A 44 4.28 -4.84 -1.90
CA PRO A 44 5.20 -5.72 -2.62
C PRO A 44 5.35 -5.28 -4.08
N LYS A 45 6.59 -5.20 -4.55
CA LYS A 45 6.90 -4.75 -5.92
C LYS A 45 6.33 -5.66 -7.00
N ASN A 46 6.01 -6.91 -6.65
CA ASN A 46 5.42 -7.88 -7.56
C ASN A 46 3.91 -7.79 -7.66
N ASP A 47 3.26 -6.98 -6.84
CA ASP A 47 1.81 -6.78 -6.97
C ASP A 47 1.53 -5.77 -8.08
N GLN A 48 1.23 -6.30 -9.25
CA GLN A 48 1.02 -5.49 -10.44
C GLN A 48 -0.17 -4.55 -10.33
N TYR A 49 -1.21 -4.94 -9.60
CA TYR A 49 -2.44 -4.15 -9.45
C TYR A 49 -2.23 -2.92 -8.57
N PHE A 50 -1.16 -2.87 -7.81
CA PHE A 50 -0.77 -1.74 -6.98
C PHE A 50 0.52 -1.06 -7.46
N ARG A 51 1.00 -1.43 -8.65
CA ARG A 51 2.21 -0.85 -9.24
C ARG A 51 2.06 -0.70 -10.76
N LYS A 52 2.64 -1.59 -11.56
CA LYS A 52 2.72 -1.43 -13.04
C LYS A 52 1.38 -1.42 -13.73
N ASN A 53 0.44 -2.23 -13.31
CA ASN A 53 -0.90 -2.34 -13.87
C ASN A 53 -1.95 -1.77 -12.91
N TRP A 54 -1.60 -0.71 -12.20
CA TRP A 54 -2.46 -0.11 -11.20
C TRP A 54 -3.79 0.43 -11.76
N MET A 55 -3.84 0.76 -13.05
CA MET A 55 -5.08 1.20 -13.71
C MET A 55 -6.10 0.08 -13.90
N GLN A 56 -5.65 -1.17 -13.84
CA GLN A 56 -6.53 -2.34 -13.95
C GLN A 56 -7.22 -2.63 -12.63
N ALA A 57 -8.48 -3.09 -12.73
CA ALA A 57 -9.21 -3.54 -11.56
C ALA A 57 -8.54 -4.78 -10.95
N CYS A 58 -8.42 -4.78 -9.64
CA CYS A 58 -7.90 -5.93 -8.90
C CYS A 58 -8.91 -7.07 -8.95
N PRO A 59 -8.48 -8.32 -9.26
CA PRO A 59 -9.41 -9.45 -9.22
C PRO A 59 -10.06 -9.61 -7.85
N GLN A 60 -11.31 -10.03 -7.82
CA GLN A 60 -12.07 -10.16 -6.57
C GLN A 60 -11.39 -11.11 -5.57
N SER A 61 -10.81 -12.21 -6.04
CA SER A 61 -10.07 -13.14 -5.19
C SER A 61 -8.88 -12.48 -4.50
N HIS A 62 -8.19 -11.58 -5.19
CA HIS A 62 -7.07 -10.82 -4.64
C HIS A 62 -7.57 -9.77 -3.61
N MET A 63 -8.66 -9.09 -3.92
CA MET A 63 -9.32 -8.17 -2.98
C MET A 63 -9.77 -8.88 -1.71
N ASP A 64 -10.34 -10.07 -1.84
CA ASP A 64 -10.77 -10.88 -0.71
C ASP A 64 -9.58 -11.29 0.18
N ALA A 65 -8.47 -11.68 -0.45
CA ALA A 65 -7.25 -12.03 0.27
C ALA A 65 -6.68 -10.84 1.04
N LEU A 66 -6.64 -9.65 0.43
CA LEU A 66 -6.19 -8.43 1.08
C LEU A 66 -7.11 -8.01 2.23
N THR A 67 -8.42 -8.13 2.04
CA THR A 67 -9.41 -7.81 3.08
C THR A 67 -9.27 -8.73 4.29
N ARG A 68 -9.08 -10.03 4.05
CA ARG A 68 -8.79 -10.99 5.13
C ARG A 68 -7.49 -10.67 5.84
N LEU A 69 -6.44 -10.32 5.10
CA LEU A 69 -5.15 -9.97 5.67
C LEU A 69 -5.27 -8.72 6.56
N ALA A 70 -5.95 -7.69 6.08
CA ALA A 70 -6.20 -6.47 6.86
C ALA A 70 -6.92 -6.78 8.18
N SER A 71 -7.90 -7.67 8.15
CA SER A 71 -8.63 -8.11 9.35
C SER A 71 -7.70 -8.84 10.34
N HIS A 72 -6.82 -9.71 9.85
CA HIS A 72 -5.85 -10.40 10.71
C HIS A 72 -4.90 -9.44 11.42
N TYR A 73 -4.41 -8.42 10.72
CA TYR A 73 -3.55 -7.40 11.32
C TYR A 73 -4.30 -6.59 12.38
N LYS A 74 -5.53 -6.22 12.07
CA LYS A 74 -6.38 -5.47 13.02
C LYS A 74 -6.63 -6.29 14.31
N GLU A 75 -6.94 -7.58 14.18
CA GLU A 75 -7.12 -8.49 15.33
C GLU A 75 -5.83 -8.64 16.14
N ALA A 76 -4.68 -8.60 15.49
CA ALA A 76 -3.37 -8.67 16.16
C ALA A 76 -2.95 -7.34 16.81
N GLY A 77 -3.72 -6.27 16.62
CA GLY A 77 -3.38 -4.95 17.11
C GLY A 77 -2.30 -4.23 16.31
N VAL A 78 -2.08 -4.64 15.05
CA VAL A 78 -1.10 -4.04 14.14
C VAL A 78 -1.85 -3.29 13.05
N GLU A 79 -1.53 -2.02 12.85
CA GLU A 79 -2.11 -1.21 11.78
C GLU A 79 -1.70 -1.77 10.42
N PHE A 80 -2.67 -1.89 9.52
CA PHE A 80 -2.47 -2.38 8.16
C PHE A 80 -2.51 -1.21 7.17
N GLY A 81 -1.39 -0.99 6.49
CA GLY A 81 -1.30 0.00 5.43
C GLY A 81 -1.21 -0.65 4.06
N VAL A 82 -1.63 0.09 3.03
CA VAL A 82 -1.48 -0.29 1.63
C VAL A 82 -0.67 0.77 0.92
N GLY A 83 0.34 0.34 0.17
CA GLY A 83 1.14 1.21 -0.70
C GLY A 83 0.69 1.07 -2.15
N LEU A 84 0.39 2.20 -2.76
CA LEU A 84 0.10 2.32 -4.18
C LEU A 84 1.22 3.06 -4.87
N SER A 85 1.85 2.42 -5.86
CA SER A 85 2.82 3.06 -6.75
C SER A 85 2.14 3.28 -8.10
N PRO A 86 1.57 4.47 -8.36
CA PRO A 86 0.87 4.71 -9.63
C PRO A 86 1.88 4.90 -10.75
N PHE A 87 2.37 3.78 -11.27
CA PHE A 87 3.47 3.70 -12.24
C PHE A 87 3.17 4.54 -13.47
N GLU A 88 4.09 5.44 -13.81
CA GLU A 88 4.01 6.34 -14.97
C GLU A 88 2.84 7.33 -14.97
N LEU A 89 2.10 7.50 -13.87
CA LEU A 89 1.05 8.51 -13.79
C LEU A 89 1.58 9.91 -14.10
N TYR A 90 2.82 10.20 -13.69
CA TYR A 90 3.47 11.49 -13.93
C TYR A 90 3.71 11.79 -15.41
N LEU A 91 3.73 10.76 -16.28
CA LEU A 91 3.88 10.94 -17.74
C LEU A 91 2.58 11.36 -18.41
N ASP A 92 1.44 10.99 -17.85
CA ASP A 92 0.12 11.31 -18.39
C ASP A 92 -0.85 11.64 -17.24
N PHE A 93 -0.63 12.80 -16.63
CA PHE A 93 -1.48 13.31 -15.57
C PHE A 93 -2.71 14.02 -16.16
N SER A 94 -3.50 13.25 -16.92
CA SER A 94 -4.69 13.69 -17.61
C SER A 94 -5.96 13.40 -16.81
N GLU A 95 -7.11 13.79 -17.33
CA GLU A 95 -8.42 13.46 -16.74
C GLU A 95 -8.61 11.93 -16.64
N ALA A 96 -8.16 11.17 -17.65
CA ALA A 96 -8.21 9.72 -17.62
C ALA A 96 -7.33 9.13 -16.50
N GLY A 97 -6.16 9.70 -16.29
CA GLY A 97 -5.27 9.33 -15.18
C GLY A 97 -5.88 9.63 -13.82
N HIS A 98 -6.52 10.78 -13.65
CA HIS A 98 -7.24 11.15 -12.44
C HIS A 98 -8.38 10.17 -12.14
N GLN A 99 -9.19 9.85 -13.15
CA GLN A 99 -10.29 8.90 -12.98
C GLN A 99 -9.81 7.49 -12.64
N ALA A 100 -8.71 7.04 -13.25
CA ALA A 100 -8.11 5.76 -12.93
C ALA A 100 -7.60 5.73 -11.49
N LEU A 101 -6.97 6.81 -11.03
CA LEU A 101 -6.50 6.94 -9.65
C LEU A 101 -7.68 6.90 -8.67
N GLU A 102 -8.75 7.64 -8.96
CA GLU A 102 -9.94 7.64 -8.13
C GLU A 102 -10.57 6.24 -8.01
N ARG A 103 -10.69 5.53 -9.13
CA ARG A 103 -11.17 4.14 -9.11
C ARG A 103 -10.30 3.23 -8.25
N LYS A 104 -8.98 3.35 -8.36
CA LYS A 104 -8.04 2.55 -7.56
C LYS A 104 -8.13 2.91 -6.08
N LEU A 105 -8.23 4.16 -5.74
CA LEU A 105 -8.39 4.60 -4.35
C LEU A 105 -9.68 4.06 -3.73
N ASN A 106 -10.78 4.06 -4.48
CA ASN A 106 -12.05 3.47 -4.03
C ASN A 106 -11.93 1.96 -3.81
N GLU A 107 -11.21 1.28 -4.69
CA GLU A 107 -10.92 -0.15 -4.57
C GLU A 107 -10.10 -0.45 -3.30
N ILE A 108 -9.05 0.34 -3.04
CA ILE A 108 -8.24 0.21 -1.82
C ILE A 108 -9.06 0.49 -0.57
N ASN A 109 -9.93 1.49 -0.61
CA ASN A 109 -10.82 1.82 0.52
C ASN A 109 -11.72 0.65 0.91
N ALA A 110 -12.12 -0.19 -0.05
CA ALA A 110 -12.91 -1.39 0.22
C ALA A 110 -12.16 -2.43 1.07
N ILE A 111 -10.83 -2.41 1.07
CA ILE A 111 -10.00 -3.26 1.95
C ILE A 111 -10.08 -2.76 3.40
N ASN A 112 -10.44 -1.50 3.60
CA ASN A 112 -10.47 -0.80 4.89
C ASN A 112 -9.10 -0.75 5.59
N PRO A 113 -8.05 -0.28 4.91
CA PRO A 113 -6.74 -0.12 5.53
C PRO A 113 -6.73 1.04 6.53
N ASP A 114 -5.82 0.99 7.50
CA ASP A 114 -5.59 2.10 8.43
C ASP A 114 -4.81 3.25 7.78
N THR A 115 -3.99 2.94 6.78
CA THR A 115 -3.13 3.90 6.10
C THR A 115 -3.04 3.58 4.61
N LEU A 116 -3.06 4.62 3.79
CA LEU A 116 -2.73 4.56 2.38
C LEU A 116 -1.48 5.39 2.12
N CYS A 117 -0.49 4.79 1.47
CA CYS A 117 0.71 5.49 1.01
C CYS A 117 0.72 5.55 -0.51
N ILE A 118 0.88 6.74 -1.05
CA ILE A 118 1.15 6.92 -2.48
C ILE A 118 2.67 7.02 -2.65
N LEU A 119 3.23 6.10 -3.43
CA LEU A 119 4.67 5.94 -3.57
C LEU A 119 5.09 6.37 -4.99
N PHE A 120 5.83 7.47 -5.08
CA PHE A 120 6.39 7.97 -6.33
C PHE A 120 7.83 7.46 -6.48
N ASP A 121 7.97 6.18 -6.76
CA ASP A 121 9.25 5.54 -6.97
C ASP A 121 9.53 5.33 -8.48
N ASP A 122 10.80 5.16 -8.82
CA ASP A 122 11.29 4.89 -10.18
C ASP A 122 10.88 5.94 -11.23
N MET A 123 10.76 7.20 -10.82
CA MET A 123 10.47 8.31 -11.74
C MET A 123 11.71 8.68 -12.53
N GLN A 124 11.56 8.88 -13.85
CA GLN A 124 12.65 9.21 -14.75
C GLN A 124 12.43 10.57 -15.41
N GLY A 125 13.47 11.38 -15.45
CA GLY A 125 13.49 12.65 -16.15
C GLY A 125 12.72 13.76 -15.44
N ALA A 126 12.77 14.96 -16.04
CA ALA A 126 12.01 16.10 -15.58
C ALA A 126 10.65 16.14 -16.30
N VAL A 127 9.58 16.29 -15.55
CA VAL A 127 8.21 16.37 -16.06
C VAL A 127 7.61 17.70 -15.63
N GLU A 128 7.04 18.44 -16.60
CA GLU A 128 6.36 19.70 -16.32
C GLU A 128 5.14 19.45 -15.42
N GLY A 129 4.98 20.29 -14.42
CA GLY A 129 3.87 20.19 -13.48
C GLY A 129 3.97 19.09 -12.45
N LEU A 130 5.13 18.42 -12.34
CA LEU A 130 5.33 17.31 -11.41
C LEU A 130 5.04 17.70 -9.95
N ALA A 131 5.44 18.89 -9.52
CA ALA A 131 5.20 19.35 -8.16
C ALA A 131 3.70 19.46 -7.84
N SER A 132 2.89 19.92 -8.80
CA SER A 132 1.44 20.02 -8.62
C SER A 132 0.73 18.67 -8.61
N GLN A 133 1.31 17.65 -9.22
CA GLN A 133 0.79 16.27 -9.12
C GLN A 133 0.91 15.69 -7.71
N GLN A 134 1.90 16.14 -6.95
CA GLN A 134 2.20 15.62 -5.62
C GLN A 134 1.50 16.40 -4.50
N LEU A 135 0.92 17.52 -4.82
CA LEU A 135 0.18 18.35 -3.90
C LEU A 135 -1.29 17.94 -3.82
#